data_e1cd097a3c46561e393584ec86fc4a39
#
_entry.id   e1cd097a3c46561e393584ec86fc4a39
#
_cell.length_a   1.000
_cell.length_b   1.000
_cell.length_c   1.000
_cell.angle_alpha   90.00
_cell.angle_beta   90.00
_cell.angle_gamma   90.00
#
_symmetry.space_group_name_H-M   'P 1'
#
loop_
_entity.id
_entity.type
_entity.pdbx_description
1 polymer ?
#
loop_
_entity_poly.entity_id
_entity_poly.type
_entity_poly.pdbx_seq_one_letter_code
_entity_poly.pdbx_strand_id
1 'polypeptide(L)'
;MRQRAAVLCGAAVIAAGSVTAVPAKANAPRSAGTPAAASAAKLHWKKCATEDYPTLQCASLEVPLDHARPRGRQITLALSRVPHTAATYQGPLLVNPGGPGGSGLTLAGFVASSLPEKVAAQYDVIGFDPRGVGKSSPALNCRPGHFDPVRPDSLPDTPDVERANLARAEAFAEACGDKYADVLPYIDTVSAARDVDAIRAALGAERVNYFGYSYGTYLGAVYAKLYPARVRRLVLDSVVGPDDVWYDANLNQDLAFNDRHRAFLAWIAEHDTAYGMGTDPERIEQRWYAMRTALAKKPAGGRVGASELEDTFIPGGYYNGYWPYLAEAFAAYAKSGDTDPLVEVYENFGALDASGENGYSVYTAVQCRDAAWPRDWDKWRGDNWGLYEKAPFMVWNNVWYNAPCASWPTSARRPVDVANSDLPPALLFQATGDAATPYEGAVTAHRLLRGSALVVEEGGGNHGITLSGNSCLDERLAAYLADGTVPRGAGGASAGEPDAVCAALPQPEPLESKAASTSARGSTLHRLLGFRH
;
A
#
# COMPACT_ATOMS: atom_id res chain seq x y z
N MET A 1 2.92 -58.21 -35.72
CA MET A 1 3.29 -59.59 -35.21
C MET A 1 2.96 -59.59 -33.72
N ARG A 2 2.10 -60.51 -33.33
CA ARG A 2 1.62 -60.73 -31.95
C ARG A 2 2.68 -61.46 -31.16
N GLN A 3 2.93 -61.18 -29.90
CA GLN A 3 3.22 -62.20 -28.89
C GLN A 3 2.73 -61.77 -27.51
N ARG A 4 1.88 -62.62 -26.97
CA ARG A 4 1.37 -62.67 -25.60
C ARG A 4 2.38 -63.46 -24.75
N ALA A 5 2.57 -63.10 -23.50
CA ALA A 5 3.18 -64.01 -22.54
C ALA A 5 2.40 -63.97 -21.22
N ALA A 6 2.27 -65.12 -20.63
CA ALA A 6 1.25 -65.58 -19.73
C ALA A 6 1.55 -65.33 -18.23
N VAL A 7 0.45 -65.36 -17.46
CA VAL A 7 0.32 -65.39 -16.01
C VAL A 7 0.81 -66.70 -15.42
N LEU A 8 1.54 -66.67 -14.31
CA LEU A 8 1.77 -67.80 -13.42
C LEU A 8 1.29 -67.42 -12.00
N CYS A 9 0.23 -68.15 -11.58
CA CYS A 9 -0.24 -68.18 -10.22
C CYS A 9 0.66 -69.06 -9.35
N GLY A 10 1.13 -68.57 -8.22
CA GLY A 10 1.78 -69.35 -7.18
C GLY A 10 0.93 -69.31 -5.90
N ALA A 11 0.37 -70.45 -5.53
CA ALA A 11 -0.37 -70.62 -4.28
C ALA A 11 0.62 -70.84 -3.11
N ALA A 12 0.50 -70.06 -2.05
CA ALA A 12 1.21 -70.29 -0.79
C ALA A 12 0.22 -70.63 0.34
N VAL A 13 0.51 -71.71 0.99
CA VAL A 13 -0.26 -72.37 2.07
C VAL A 13 -0.21 -71.53 3.35
N ILE A 14 -1.35 -71.34 3.98
CA ILE A 14 -1.50 -70.63 5.27
C ILE A 14 -1.35 -71.68 6.41
N ALA A 15 -0.36 -71.50 7.27
CA ALA A 15 -0.26 -72.18 8.55
C ALA A 15 -0.86 -71.29 9.63
N ALA A 16 -1.92 -71.81 10.28
CA ALA A 16 -2.58 -71.15 11.39
C ALA A 16 -1.75 -71.32 12.67
N GLY A 17 -1.19 -70.25 13.19
CA GLY A 17 -0.60 -70.15 14.52
C GLY A 17 -1.47 -69.28 15.43
N SER A 18 -2.05 -69.91 16.46
CA SER A 18 -2.84 -69.24 17.47
C SER A 18 -1.94 -68.40 18.40
N VAL A 19 -2.05 -67.09 18.34
CA VAL A 19 -1.42 -66.17 19.30
C VAL A 19 -2.49 -65.57 20.18
N THR A 20 -2.42 -65.86 21.48
CA THR A 20 -3.28 -65.26 22.53
C THR A 20 -2.99 -63.77 22.65
N ALA A 21 -4.00 -62.93 22.39
CA ALA A 21 -3.92 -61.50 22.53
C ALA A 21 -4.01 -61.08 24.00
N VAL A 22 -2.98 -60.41 24.50
CA VAL A 22 -3.02 -59.63 25.75
C VAL A 22 -3.62 -58.24 25.40
N PRO A 23 -4.62 -57.73 26.15
CA PRO A 23 -5.21 -56.43 25.86
C PRO A 23 -4.21 -55.32 26.24
N ALA A 24 -3.66 -54.63 25.27
CA ALA A 24 -2.94 -53.37 25.45
C ALA A 24 -3.95 -52.30 25.85
N LYS A 25 -3.79 -51.71 27.03
CA LYS A 25 -4.51 -50.49 27.44
C LYS A 25 -4.15 -49.38 26.45
N ALA A 26 -5.11 -48.95 25.64
CA ALA A 26 -5.01 -47.75 24.82
C ALA A 26 -4.87 -46.53 25.74
N ASN A 27 -3.70 -45.94 25.76
CA ASN A 27 -3.52 -44.58 26.28
C ASN A 27 -4.31 -43.63 25.39
N ALA A 28 -5.38 -43.04 25.93
CA ALA A 28 -6.06 -41.93 25.27
C ALA A 28 -5.05 -40.78 24.93
N PRO A 29 -5.14 -40.18 23.75
CA PRO A 29 -4.29 -39.03 23.43
C PRO A 29 -4.56 -37.93 24.46
N ARG A 30 -3.52 -37.49 25.17
CA ARG A 30 -3.59 -36.29 26.01
C ARG A 30 -4.05 -35.16 25.10
N SER A 31 -5.21 -34.59 25.38
CA SER A 31 -5.66 -33.34 24.80
C SER A 31 -4.53 -32.34 24.94
N ALA A 32 -4.03 -31.85 23.79
CA ALA A 32 -3.11 -30.70 23.76
C ALA A 32 -3.83 -29.57 24.50
N GLY A 33 -3.32 -29.22 25.66
CA GLY A 33 -3.87 -28.12 26.45
C GLY A 33 -3.90 -26.87 25.57
N THR A 34 -5.06 -26.26 25.49
CA THR A 34 -5.24 -24.91 24.91
C THR A 34 -4.13 -24.03 25.50
N PRO A 35 -3.30 -23.37 24.69
CA PRO A 35 -2.31 -22.44 25.23
C PRO A 35 -3.07 -21.44 26.10
N ALA A 36 -2.66 -21.32 27.36
CA ALA A 36 -3.18 -20.29 28.24
C ALA A 36 -3.08 -18.95 27.52
N ALA A 37 -4.22 -18.28 27.32
CA ALA A 37 -4.25 -16.94 26.78
C ALA A 37 -3.29 -16.09 27.63
N ALA A 38 -2.22 -15.61 27.02
CA ALA A 38 -1.38 -14.61 27.66
C ALA A 38 -2.31 -13.48 28.08
N SER A 39 -2.25 -13.09 29.35
CA SER A 39 -3.03 -11.96 29.86
C SER A 39 -2.83 -10.78 28.92
N ALA A 40 -3.88 -10.38 28.20
CA ALA A 40 -3.80 -9.29 27.25
C ALA A 40 -3.27 -8.06 27.98
N ALA A 41 -2.15 -7.52 27.52
CA ALA A 41 -1.56 -6.32 28.10
C ALA A 41 -2.60 -5.19 28.05
N LYS A 42 -2.95 -4.62 29.19
CA LYS A 42 -3.97 -3.57 29.27
C LYS A 42 -3.41 -2.29 28.65
N LEU A 43 -4.03 -1.80 27.58
CA LEU A 43 -3.64 -0.55 26.93
C LEU A 43 -3.86 0.65 27.87
N HIS A 44 -2.86 1.49 28.02
CA HIS A 44 -2.91 2.71 28.80
C HIS A 44 -2.99 3.92 27.88
N TRP A 45 -4.23 4.37 27.62
CA TRP A 45 -4.50 5.51 26.77
C TRP A 45 -4.16 6.83 27.45
N LYS A 46 -3.41 7.70 26.76
CA LYS A 46 -3.07 9.05 27.19
C LYS A 46 -3.49 10.03 26.11
N LYS A 47 -3.86 11.26 26.49
CA LYS A 47 -4.15 12.31 25.52
C LYS A 47 -2.90 12.63 24.69
N CYS A 48 -3.03 12.60 23.37
CA CYS A 48 -2.00 13.01 22.41
C CYS A 48 -2.62 13.87 21.29
N ALA A 49 -3.59 14.69 21.69
CA ALA A 49 -4.33 15.56 20.79
C ALA A 49 -3.41 16.41 19.92
N THR A 50 -3.81 16.59 18.67
CA THR A 50 -3.25 17.59 17.77
C THR A 50 -4.26 18.72 17.61
N GLU A 51 -3.86 19.81 16.95
CA GLU A 51 -4.78 20.90 16.63
C GLU A 51 -5.97 20.41 15.81
N ASP A 52 -5.70 19.59 14.77
CA ASP A 52 -6.73 19.03 13.89
C ASP A 52 -7.59 17.96 14.59
N TYR A 53 -7.01 17.19 15.53
CA TYR A 53 -7.67 16.04 16.18
C TYR A 53 -7.59 16.13 17.71
N PRO A 54 -8.41 16.99 18.34
CA PRO A 54 -8.32 17.30 19.77
C PRO A 54 -8.74 16.14 20.70
N THR A 55 -9.44 15.13 20.17
CA THR A 55 -9.90 13.96 20.95
C THR A 55 -8.94 12.76 20.87
N LEU A 56 -7.86 12.88 20.11
CA LEU A 56 -6.93 11.78 19.88
C LEU A 56 -6.23 11.35 21.18
N GLN A 57 -6.18 10.05 21.40
CA GLN A 57 -5.48 9.38 22.49
C GLN A 57 -4.43 8.44 21.93
N CYS A 58 -3.32 8.26 22.62
CA CYS A 58 -2.23 7.36 22.22
C CYS A 58 -1.96 6.32 23.30
N ALA A 59 -1.48 5.16 22.84
CA ALA A 59 -0.99 4.08 23.70
C ALA A 59 0.17 3.35 23.00
N SER A 60 0.84 2.50 23.75
CA SER A 60 1.86 1.60 23.22
C SER A 60 1.46 0.16 23.55
N LEU A 61 1.76 -0.77 22.63
CA LEU A 61 1.54 -2.19 22.78
C LEU A 61 2.83 -2.96 22.54
N GLU A 62 3.26 -3.77 23.49
CA GLU A 62 4.34 -4.71 23.25
C GLU A 62 3.81 -5.96 22.55
N VAL A 63 4.50 -6.35 21.47
CA VAL A 63 4.21 -7.56 20.69
C VAL A 63 5.51 -8.33 20.44
N PRO A 64 5.44 -9.66 20.25
CA PRO A 64 6.65 -10.42 19.91
C PRO A 64 7.24 -9.97 18.57
N LEU A 65 8.55 -9.79 18.51
CA LEU A 65 9.26 -9.65 17.24
C LEU A 65 9.00 -10.87 16.36
N ASP A 66 9.12 -12.07 16.93
CA ASP A 66 8.79 -13.34 16.30
C ASP A 66 7.54 -13.94 16.94
N HIS A 67 6.42 -13.92 16.25
CA HIS A 67 5.16 -14.49 16.75
C HIS A 67 5.22 -16.01 16.97
N ALA A 68 6.19 -16.73 16.38
CA ALA A 68 6.43 -18.14 16.69
C ALA A 68 7.11 -18.34 18.04
N ARG A 69 7.72 -17.28 18.57
CA ARG A 69 8.39 -17.25 19.88
C ARG A 69 7.85 -16.13 20.77
N PRO A 70 6.59 -16.24 21.24
CA PRO A 70 5.86 -15.13 21.88
C PRO A 70 6.51 -14.65 23.19
N ARG A 71 7.39 -15.43 23.82
CA ARG A 71 8.16 -15.04 25.01
C ARG A 71 9.58 -14.54 24.68
N GLY A 72 9.91 -14.44 23.39
CA GLY A 72 11.21 -13.92 22.91
C GLY A 72 11.27 -12.40 23.00
N ARG A 73 12.15 -11.82 22.16
CA ARG A 73 12.30 -10.37 22.03
C ARG A 73 10.96 -9.72 21.69
N GLN A 74 10.64 -8.66 22.40
CA GLN A 74 9.45 -7.83 22.16
C GLN A 74 9.85 -6.59 21.36
N ILE A 75 8.89 -6.08 20.62
CA ILE A 75 8.90 -4.77 19.96
C ILE A 75 7.68 -3.99 20.43
N THR A 76 7.70 -2.67 20.26
CA THR A 76 6.62 -1.80 20.69
C THR A 76 5.88 -1.24 19.49
N LEU A 77 4.57 -1.40 19.43
CA LEU A 77 3.71 -0.73 18.45
C LEU A 77 3.14 0.55 19.05
N ALA A 78 3.16 1.64 18.28
CA ALA A 78 2.47 2.87 18.63
C ALA A 78 1.03 2.81 18.12
N LEU A 79 0.09 3.18 18.97
CA LEU A 79 -1.35 3.19 18.70
C LEU A 79 -1.94 4.57 18.93
N SER A 80 -2.96 4.90 18.17
CA SER A 80 -3.83 6.05 18.42
C SER A 80 -5.29 5.62 18.47
N ARG A 81 -6.15 6.45 19.10
CA ARG A 81 -7.58 6.19 19.20
C ARG A 81 -8.38 7.48 19.22
N VAL A 82 -9.48 7.50 18.46
CA VAL A 82 -10.64 8.37 18.72
C VAL A 82 -11.72 7.49 19.35
N PRO A 83 -12.07 7.68 20.63
CA PRO A 83 -13.01 6.81 21.33
C PRO A 83 -14.44 7.02 20.83
N HIS A 84 -15.24 5.94 20.82
CA HIS A 84 -16.68 6.01 20.58
C HIS A 84 -17.40 6.90 21.61
N THR A 85 -18.51 7.48 21.22
CA THR A 85 -19.34 8.35 22.08
C THR A 85 -20.80 7.92 22.12
N ALA A 86 -21.26 7.10 21.17
CA ALA A 86 -22.61 6.58 21.15
C ALA A 86 -22.80 5.41 22.12
N ALA A 87 -24.02 5.22 22.63
CA ALA A 87 -24.38 4.06 23.42
C ALA A 87 -24.32 2.74 22.60
N THR A 88 -24.60 2.82 21.29
CA THR A 88 -24.42 1.68 20.37
C THR A 88 -22.96 1.58 19.98
N TYR A 89 -22.31 0.51 20.39
CA TYR A 89 -20.90 0.26 20.09
C TYR A 89 -20.72 -0.83 19.03
N GLN A 90 -20.06 -0.50 17.96
CA GLN A 90 -19.81 -1.39 16.81
C GLN A 90 -18.44 -2.11 16.87
N GLY A 91 -17.66 -1.85 17.91
CA GLY A 91 -16.32 -2.40 18.09
C GLY A 91 -15.22 -1.46 17.56
N PRO A 92 -13.95 -1.89 17.65
CA PRO A 92 -12.85 -1.12 17.11
C PRO A 92 -12.87 -1.15 15.57
N LEU A 93 -12.57 0.00 14.95
CA LEU A 93 -12.29 0.18 13.54
C LEU A 93 -10.79 0.48 13.38
N LEU A 94 -10.01 -0.51 12.98
CA LEU A 94 -8.58 -0.34 12.72
C LEU A 94 -8.39 0.26 11.33
N VAL A 95 -7.56 1.32 11.25
CA VAL A 95 -7.30 2.02 9.99
C VAL A 95 -5.81 1.97 9.63
N ASN A 96 -5.51 1.77 8.33
CA ASN A 96 -4.14 1.72 7.84
C ASN A 96 -4.01 2.45 6.49
N PRO A 97 -3.06 3.40 6.36
CA PRO A 97 -2.89 4.20 5.14
C PRO A 97 -2.23 3.43 3.99
N GLY A 98 -1.50 2.36 4.29
CA GLY A 98 -0.73 1.64 3.28
C GLY A 98 0.74 2.03 3.25
N GLY A 99 1.26 2.25 2.08
CA GLY A 99 2.66 2.40 1.72
C GLY A 99 3.20 1.14 1.03
N PRO A 100 3.73 0.09 1.74
CA PRO A 100 3.92 -0.07 3.19
C PRO A 100 4.87 0.98 3.79
N GLY A 101 4.73 1.25 5.08
CA GLY A 101 5.59 2.22 5.78
C GLY A 101 4.87 3.50 6.21
N GLY A 102 3.61 3.69 5.81
CA GLY A 102 2.79 4.82 6.23
C GLY A 102 2.37 4.75 7.70
N SER A 103 2.45 5.89 8.43
CA SER A 103 1.97 6.01 9.81
C SER A 103 0.44 6.07 9.85
N GLY A 104 -0.17 5.21 10.66
CA GLY A 104 -1.62 5.20 10.84
C GLY A 104 -2.13 6.10 11.97
N LEU A 105 -1.24 6.72 12.75
CA LEU A 105 -1.66 7.40 13.99
C LEU A 105 -2.62 8.57 13.73
N THR A 106 -2.32 9.42 12.77
CA THR A 106 -3.16 10.59 12.43
C THR A 106 -4.37 10.18 11.59
N LEU A 107 -4.28 9.08 10.84
CA LEU A 107 -5.38 8.57 10.03
C LEU A 107 -6.63 8.23 10.87
N ALA A 108 -6.46 7.78 12.12
CA ALA A 108 -7.60 7.55 13.02
C ALA A 108 -8.42 8.84 13.26
N GLY A 109 -7.74 9.96 13.46
CA GLY A 109 -8.38 11.27 13.60
C GLY A 109 -9.11 11.68 12.33
N PHE A 110 -8.45 11.56 11.19
CA PHE A 110 -9.04 11.87 9.88
C PHE A 110 -10.29 11.05 9.59
N VAL A 111 -10.22 9.72 9.71
CA VAL A 111 -11.36 8.83 9.44
C VAL A 111 -12.52 9.14 10.39
N ALA A 112 -12.25 9.32 11.68
CA ALA A 112 -13.28 9.66 12.66
C ALA A 112 -13.97 11.00 12.38
N SER A 113 -13.23 12.00 11.90
CA SER A 113 -13.78 13.33 11.58
C SER A 113 -14.44 13.42 10.20
N SER A 114 -14.08 12.52 9.27
CA SER A 114 -14.60 12.52 7.90
C SER A 114 -15.85 11.66 7.72
N LEU A 115 -16.02 10.63 8.54
CA LEU A 115 -17.26 9.84 8.57
C LEU A 115 -18.44 10.69 9.10
N PRO A 116 -19.68 10.39 8.67
CA PRO A 116 -20.86 10.98 9.32
C PRO A 116 -20.83 10.74 10.83
N GLU A 117 -21.09 11.80 11.63
CA GLU A 117 -20.98 11.78 13.09
C GLU A 117 -21.68 10.59 13.74
N LYS A 118 -22.90 10.27 13.29
CA LYS A 118 -23.69 9.12 13.81
C LYS A 118 -23.01 7.78 13.57
N VAL A 119 -22.18 7.66 12.55
CA VAL A 119 -21.43 6.43 12.23
C VAL A 119 -20.13 6.41 13.03
N ALA A 120 -19.35 7.48 12.96
CA ALA A 120 -18.07 7.60 13.69
C ALA A 120 -18.25 7.39 15.19
N ALA A 121 -19.30 7.98 15.78
CA ALA A 121 -19.60 7.87 17.20
C ALA A 121 -19.79 6.41 17.71
N GLN A 122 -20.04 5.45 16.83
CA GLN A 122 -20.25 4.05 17.19
C GLN A 122 -18.97 3.21 17.24
N TYR A 123 -17.81 3.80 16.88
CA TYR A 123 -16.54 3.10 16.76
C TYR A 123 -15.45 3.69 17.66
N ASP A 124 -14.64 2.83 18.26
CA ASP A 124 -13.28 3.24 18.60
C ASP A 124 -12.47 3.21 17.31
N VAL A 125 -12.15 4.37 16.73
CA VAL A 125 -11.32 4.42 15.52
C VAL A 125 -9.85 4.34 15.94
N ILE A 126 -9.18 3.27 15.54
CA ILE A 126 -7.83 2.91 15.98
C ILE A 126 -6.84 3.06 14.82
N GLY A 127 -5.88 3.95 14.98
CA GLY A 127 -4.70 4.03 14.13
C GLY A 127 -3.52 3.29 14.77
N PHE A 128 -2.61 2.84 13.96
CA PHE A 128 -1.39 2.21 14.44
C PHE A 128 -0.24 2.41 13.46
N ASP A 129 0.96 2.54 14.00
CA ASP A 129 2.18 2.42 13.22
C ASP A 129 2.57 0.94 13.18
N PRO A 130 2.60 0.31 11.99
CA PRO A 130 3.09 -1.04 11.85
C PRO A 130 4.51 -1.20 12.39
N ARG A 131 4.96 -2.44 12.57
CA ARG A 131 6.34 -2.75 12.95
C ARG A 131 7.35 -2.07 12.01
N GLY A 132 8.32 -1.37 12.57
CA GLY A 132 9.31 -0.60 11.82
C GLY A 132 8.92 0.83 11.48
N VAL A 133 7.63 1.19 11.61
CA VAL A 133 7.08 2.49 11.18
C VAL A 133 7.07 3.51 12.32
N GLY A 134 7.42 4.74 12.00
CA GLY A 134 7.12 5.94 12.76
C GLY A 134 7.50 5.87 14.23
N LYS A 135 6.51 5.88 15.11
CA LYS A 135 6.67 5.83 16.58
C LYS A 135 6.71 4.40 17.14
N SER A 136 6.55 3.37 16.32
CA SER A 136 6.81 1.98 16.70
C SER A 136 8.30 1.75 16.88
N SER A 137 8.71 0.86 17.77
CA SER A 137 10.12 0.64 18.11
C SER A 137 10.53 -0.83 17.94
N PRO A 138 11.60 -1.11 17.20
CA PRO A 138 12.48 -0.15 16.53
C PRO A 138 11.84 0.45 15.29
N ALA A 139 12.03 1.75 15.04
CA ALA A 139 11.75 2.35 13.74
C ALA A 139 12.93 2.10 12.79
N LEU A 140 12.62 1.77 11.52
CA LEU A 140 13.66 1.53 10.53
C LEU A 140 14.13 2.87 9.94
N ASN A 141 15.43 3.04 9.84
CA ASN A 141 16.07 4.08 9.04
C ASN A 141 17.39 3.50 8.56
N CYS A 142 17.37 2.87 7.39
CA CYS A 142 18.51 2.12 6.86
C CYS A 142 19.67 3.04 6.51
N ARG A 143 19.42 4.06 5.73
CA ARG A 143 20.45 4.96 5.22
C ARG A 143 19.92 6.40 5.15
N PRO A 144 20.09 7.19 6.21
CA PRO A 144 19.76 8.61 6.20
C PRO A 144 20.43 9.35 5.03
N GLY A 145 19.70 10.24 4.37
CA GLY A 145 20.19 10.99 3.20
C GLY A 145 20.25 10.16 1.91
N HIS A 146 19.58 9.01 1.86
CA HIS A 146 19.52 8.21 0.62
C HIS A 146 18.87 8.98 -0.55
N PHE A 147 17.94 9.85 -0.23
CA PHE A 147 17.23 10.69 -1.21
C PHE A 147 17.76 12.14 -1.28
N ASP A 148 18.88 12.45 -0.64
CA ASP A 148 19.46 13.78 -0.75
C ASP A 148 19.73 14.14 -2.23
N PRO A 149 19.31 15.33 -2.70
CA PRO A 149 19.57 15.78 -4.06
C PRO A 149 21.04 16.24 -4.22
N VAL A 150 21.71 16.16 -5.37
CA VAL A 150 21.15 15.64 -6.63
C VAL A 150 21.58 14.19 -6.80
N ARG A 151 20.64 13.31 -7.12
CA ARG A 151 20.95 11.89 -7.37
C ARG A 151 21.42 11.66 -8.81
N PRO A 152 22.05 10.51 -9.13
CA PRO A 152 22.30 10.13 -10.53
C PRO A 152 21.00 10.16 -11.34
N ASP A 153 21.11 10.43 -12.64
CA ASP A 153 19.97 10.34 -13.55
C ASP A 153 19.31 8.96 -13.40
N SER A 154 17.97 8.92 -13.34
CA SER A 154 17.22 7.66 -13.30
C SER A 154 17.38 6.88 -14.60
N LEU A 155 17.44 7.55 -15.77
CA LEU A 155 17.60 6.89 -17.06
C LEU A 155 19.05 6.39 -17.23
N PRO A 156 19.29 5.06 -17.24
CA PRO A 156 20.62 4.48 -17.36
C PRO A 156 21.06 4.42 -18.83
N ASP A 157 21.18 5.60 -19.46
CA ASP A 157 21.60 5.74 -20.86
C ASP A 157 23.09 5.45 -21.07
N THR A 158 23.86 5.41 -19.99
CA THR A 158 25.26 5.03 -19.98
C THR A 158 25.57 3.97 -18.91
N PRO A 159 26.59 3.13 -19.13
CA PRO A 159 27.03 2.16 -18.12
C PRO A 159 27.46 2.79 -16.79
N ASP A 160 27.91 4.05 -16.80
CA ASP A 160 28.34 4.76 -15.59
C ASP A 160 27.14 5.16 -14.74
N VAL A 161 26.06 5.64 -15.33
CA VAL A 161 24.81 5.99 -14.66
C VAL A 161 24.18 4.73 -14.07
N GLU A 162 24.13 3.65 -14.83
CA GLU A 162 23.60 2.36 -14.35
C GLU A 162 24.41 1.86 -13.14
N ARG A 163 25.74 1.84 -13.23
CA ARG A 163 26.59 1.42 -12.11
C ARG A 163 26.41 2.30 -10.86
N ALA A 164 26.28 3.61 -11.04
CA ALA A 164 26.08 4.54 -9.92
C ALA A 164 24.76 4.25 -9.19
N ASN A 165 23.67 4.01 -9.91
CA ASN A 165 22.38 3.68 -9.32
C ASN A 165 22.37 2.29 -8.67
N LEU A 166 22.96 1.27 -9.31
CA LEU A 166 23.14 -0.06 -8.70
C LEU A 166 23.91 0.00 -7.38
N ALA A 167 25.04 0.70 -7.38
CA ALA A 167 25.83 0.85 -6.16
C ALA A 167 25.06 1.56 -5.03
N ARG A 168 24.14 2.50 -5.37
CA ARG A 168 23.26 3.14 -4.38
C ARG A 168 22.24 2.16 -3.82
N ALA A 169 21.63 1.33 -4.67
CA ALA A 169 20.64 0.33 -4.28
C ALA A 169 21.27 -0.77 -3.41
N GLU A 170 22.45 -1.27 -3.79
CA GLU A 170 23.22 -2.25 -3.03
C GLU A 170 23.62 -1.71 -1.67
N ALA A 171 24.16 -0.47 -1.62
CA ALA A 171 24.56 0.17 -0.37
C ALA A 171 23.37 0.44 0.57
N PHE A 172 22.16 0.64 0.04
CA PHE A 172 20.95 0.73 0.87
C PHE A 172 20.58 -0.63 1.47
N ALA A 173 20.57 -1.69 0.67
CA ALA A 173 20.28 -3.05 1.14
C ALA A 173 21.31 -3.52 2.18
N GLU A 174 22.61 -3.26 1.95
CA GLU A 174 23.70 -3.55 2.90
C GLU A 174 23.52 -2.80 4.22
N ALA A 175 23.27 -1.48 4.17
CA ALA A 175 23.04 -0.67 5.38
C ALA A 175 21.81 -1.14 6.19
N CYS A 176 20.75 -1.59 5.54
CA CYS A 176 19.62 -2.25 6.20
C CYS A 176 20.06 -3.54 6.88
N GLY A 177 20.81 -4.40 6.18
CA GLY A 177 21.33 -5.66 6.71
C GLY A 177 22.22 -5.48 7.92
N ASP A 178 23.17 -4.57 7.86
CA ASP A 178 24.12 -4.29 8.94
C ASP A 178 23.42 -3.75 10.20
N LYS A 179 22.45 -2.84 10.00
CA LYS A 179 21.81 -2.15 11.12
C LYS A 179 20.67 -2.95 11.76
N TYR A 180 19.99 -3.78 10.98
CA TYR A 180 18.73 -4.42 11.40
C TYR A 180 18.68 -5.93 11.12
N ALA A 181 19.83 -6.62 10.99
CA ALA A 181 19.91 -8.05 10.66
C ALA A 181 18.97 -8.95 11.47
N ASP A 182 18.77 -8.63 12.74
CA ASP A 182 17.93 -9.39 13.68
C ASP A 182 16.44 -9.00 13.64
N VAL A 183 16.10 -7.90 12.99
CA VAL A 183 14.73 -7.36 12.87
C VAL A 183 14.13 -7.62 11.49
N LEU A 184 14.90 -7.41 10.42
CA LEU A 184 14.45 -7.52 9.03
C LEU A 184 13.74 -8.83 8.70
N PRO A 185 14.12 -10.01 9.22
CA PRO A 185 13.40 -11.26 8.93
C PRO A 185 11.93 -11.26 9.36
N TYR A 186 11.53 -10.29 10.17
CA TYR A 186 10.19 -10.16 10.74
C TYR A 186 9.44 -8.90 10.28
N ILE A 187 10.02 -8.11 9.38
CA ILE A 187 9.33 -6.98 8.74
C ILE A 187 8.68 -7.50 7.46
N ASP A 188 7.47 -7.99 7.59
CA ASP A 188 6.67 -8.59 6.52
C ASP A 188 5.18 -8.47 6.82
N THR A 189 4.33 -8.61 5.78
CA THR A 189 2.88 -8.47 5.90
C THR A 189 2.25 -9.53 6.82
N VAL A 190 2.76 -10.77 6.84
CA VAL A 190 2.22 -11.82 7.72
C VAL A 190 2.47 -11.48 9.19
N SER A 191 3.65 -10.94 9.50
CA SER A 191 4.00 -10.49 10.85
C SER A 191 3.16 -9.27 11.26
N ALA A 192 2.95 -8.30 10.35
CA ALA A 192 2.08 -7.16 10.58
C ALA A 192 0.61 -7.57 10.78
N ALA A 193 0.10 -8.54 10.01
CA ALA A 193 -1.25 -9.09 10.20
C ALA A 193 -1.43 -9.77 11.57
N ARG A 194 -0.39 -10.43 12.07
CA ARG A 194 -0.41 -10.97 13.45
C ARG A 194 -0.38 -9.87 14.51
N ASP A 195 0.27 -8.74 14.22
CA ASP A 195 0.22 -7.55 15.09
C ASP A 195 -1.20 -6.97 15.13
N VAL A 196 -1.92 -6.94 14.00
CA VAL A 196 -3.34 -6.54 13.96
C VAL A 196 -4.17 -7.42 14.90
N ASP A 197 -3.94 -8.75 14.94
CA ASP A 197 -4.64 -9.62 15.90
C ASP A 197 -4.20 -9.39 17.35
N ALA A 198 -2.94 -9.06 17.59
CA ALA A 198 -2.47 -8.67 18.93
C ALA A 198 -3.12 -7.37 19.40
N ILE A 199 -3.28 -6.37 18.52
CA ILE A 199 -4.01 -5.12 18.80
C ILE A 199 -5.48 -5.45 19.14
N ARG A 200 -6.16 -6.29 18.34
CA ARG A 200 -7.52 -6.76 18.63
C ARG A 200 -7.63 -7.37 20.03
N ALA A 201 -6.70 -8.25 20.36
CA ALA A 201 -6.68 -8.93 21.67
C ALA A 201 -6.44 -7.94 22.82
N ALA A 202 -5.52 -6.99 22.66
CA ALA A 202 -5.23 -5.95 23.65
C ALA A 202 -6.39 -4.97 23.86
N LEU A 203 -7.23 -4.76 22.83
CA LEU A 203 -8.49 -4.01 22.93
C LEU A 203 -9.61 -4.81 23.59
N GLY A 204 -9.41 -6.11 23.87
CA GLY A 204 -10.43 -7.00 24.40
C GLY A 204 -11.56 -7.32 23.41
N ALA A 205 -11.34 -7.09 22.12
CA ALA A 205 -12.36 -7.28 21.10
C ALA A 205 -12.37 -8.73 20.59
N GLU A 206 -13.56 -9.31 20.44
CA GLU A 206 -13.73 -10.62 19.79
C GLU A 206 -13.42 -10.53 18.29
N ARG A 207 -13.93 -9.48 17.64
CA ARG A 207 -13.77 -9.17 16.21
C ARG A 207 -13.42 -7.69 16.03
N VAL A 208 -12.76 -7.37 14.93
CA VAL A 208 -12.46 -5.99 14.51
C VAL A 208 -13.16 -5.64 13.22
N ASN A 209 -13.38 -4.36 13.02
CA ASN A 209 -13.61 -3.76 11.72
C ASN A 209 -12.25 -3.25 11.23
N TYR A 210 -11.99 -3.39 9.94
CA TYR A 210 -10.73 -2.98 9.34
C TYR A 210 -11.00 -2.11 8.11
N PHE A 211 -10.25 -1.03 7.98
CA PHE A 211 -10.31 -0.14 6.84
C PHE A 211 -8.88 0.18 6.39
N GLY A 212 -8.51 -0.31 5.20
CA GLY A 212 -7.20 -0.11 4.61
C GLY A 212 -7.27 0.60 3.28
N TYR A 213 -6.32 1.50 3.07
CA TYR A 213 -6.02 2.12 1.78
C TYR A 213 -4.76 1.49 1.19
N SER A 214 -4.69 1.38 -0.16
CA SER A 214 -3.45 1.02 -0.83
C SER A 214 -2.87 -0.33 -0.34
N TYR A 215 -1.59 -0.40 0.01
CA TYR A 215 -1.01 -1.57 0.68
C TYR A 215 -1.81 -2.03 1.92
N GLY A 216 -2.48 -1.11 2.62
CA GLY A 216 -3.37 -1.47 3.72
C GLY A 216 -4.48 -2.44 3.31
N THR A 217 -4.85 -2.47 2.04
CA THR A 217 -5.82 -3.43 1.50
C THR A 217 -5.23 -4.84 1.45
N TYR A 218 -3.96 -4.99 1.05
CA TYR A 218 -3.27 -6.27 1.08
C TYR A 218 -3.04 -6.75 2.52
N LEU A 219 -2.63 -5.86 3.43
CA LEU A 219 -2.53 -6.18 4.86
C LEU A 219 -3.88 -6.65 5.42
N GLY A 220 -4.98 -5.97 5.07
CA GLY A 220 -6.34 -6.33 5.46
C GLY A 220 -6.77 -7.70 4.92
N ALA A 221 -6.48 -7.97 3.65
CA ALA A 221 -6.78 -9.25 3.00
C ALA A 221 -5.98 -10.41 3.63
N VAL A 222 -4.69 -10.19 3.91
CA VAL A 222 -3.84 -11.18 4.61
C VAL A 222 -4.33 -11.40 6.04
N TYR A 223 -4.69 -10.34 6.78
CA TYR A 223 -5.31 -10.47 8.10
C TYR A 223 -6.59 -11.30 8.05
N ALA A 224 -7.47 -10.99 7.12
CA ALA A 224 -8.73 -11.69 6.92
C ALA A 224 -8.51 -13.17 6.53
N LYS A 225 -7.47 -13.49 5.77
CA LYS A 225 -7.07 -14.88 5.46
C LYS A 225 -6.61 -15.64 6.70
N LEU A 226 -5.78 -15.01 7.53
CA LEU A 226 -5.20 -15.66 8.71
C LEU A 226 -6.24 -15.79 9.84
N TYR A 227 -7.19 -14.85 9.95
CA TYR A 227 -8.13 -14.75 11.07
C TYR A 227 -9.57 -14.45 10.61
N PRO A 228 -10.18 -15.25 9.72
CA PRO A 228 -11.49 -14.93 9.14
C PRO A 228 -12.58 -14.76 10.21
N ALA A 229 -12.57 -15.57 11.26
CA ALA A 229 -13.53 -15.47 12.36
C ALA A 229 -13.36 -14.21 13.25
N ARG A 230 -12.27 -13.44 13.06
CA ARG A 230 -11.97 -12.21 13.80
C ARG A 230 -12.35 -10.95 13.05
N VAL A 231 -12.79 -11.07 11.81
CA VAL A 231 -13.27 -9.95 11.00
C VAL A 231 -14.77 -9.77 11.18
N ARG A 232 -15.19 -8.52 11.42
CA ARG A 232 -16.60 -8.15 11.45
C ARG A 232 -16.99 -7.38 10.18
N ARG A 233 -16.18 -6.39 9.80
CA ARG A 233 -16.30 -5.63 8.54
C ARG A 233 -14.92 -5.41 7.95
N LEU A 234 -14.85 -5.39 6.63
CA LEU A 234 -13.61 -5.22 5.89
C LEU A 234 -13.84 -4.21 4.76
N VAL A 235 -13.19 -3.06 4.86
CA VAL A 235 -13.19 -2.00 3.83
C VAL A 235 -11.80 -1.93 3.22
N LEU A 236 -11.74 -1.99 1.90
CA LEU A 236 -10.51 -1.96 1.12
C LEU A 236 -10.66 -0.89 0.04
N ASP A 237 -9.87 0.17 0.10
CA ASP A 237 -9.92 1.29 -0.84
C ASP A 237 -8.61 1.40 -1.62
N SER A 238 -8.70 1.50 -2.93
CA SER A 238 -7.55 1.49 -3.84
C SER A 238 -6.74 0.20 -3.68
N VAL A 239 -7.32 -0.86 -4.21
CA VAL A 239 -7.02 -2.24 -3.85
C VAL A 239 -5.78 -2.76 -4.56
N VAL A 240 -4.80 -3.22 -3.80
CA VAL A 240 -3.62 -3.94 -4.34
C VAL A 240 -4.05 -5.26 -4.97
N GLY A 241 -3.58 -5.53 -6.20
CA GLY A 241 -3.71 -6.82 -6.86
C GLY A 241 -2.95 -7.91 -6.09
N PRO A 242 -3.64 -8.91 -5.52
CA PRO A 242 -2.99 -9.84 -4.62
C PRO A 242 -2.20 -10.96 -5.32
N ASP A 243 -2.32 -11.09 -6.61
CA ASP A 243 -1.73 -12.16 -7.43
C ASP A 243 -0.42 -11.75 -8.12
N ASP A 244 -0.10 -10.45 -8.19
CA ASP A 244 1.11 -9.91 -8.83
C ASP A 244 2.10 -9.22 -7.87
N VAL A 245 1.90 -9.40 -6.55
CA VAL A 245 2.81 -8.84 -5.54
C VAL A 245 4.20 -9.50 -5.60
N TRP A 246 5.33 -8.75 -5.75
CA TRP A 246 5.34 -7.28 -5.87
C TRP A 246 5.98 -6.83 -7.18
N TYR A 247 6.87 -7.65 -7.78
CA TYR A 247 7.64 -7.24 -8.96
C TYR A 247 6.74 -6.90 -10.14
N ASP A 248 5.78 -7.78 -10.45
CA ASP A 248 4.86 -7.57 -11.57
C ASP A 248 3.89 -6.41 -11.30
N ALA A 249 3.46 -6.22 -10.03
CA ALA A 249 2.66 -5.08 -9.63
C ALA A 249 3.37 -3.75 -9.92
N ASN A 250 4.69 -3.66 -9.67
CA ASN A 250 5.47 -2.46 -9.99
C ASN A 250 5.57 -2.19 -11.50
N LEU A 251 5.72 -3.24 -12.32
CA LEU A 251 5.69 -3.10 -13.78
C LEU A 251 4.31 -2.58 -14.28
N ASN A 252 3.22 -3.06 -13.68
CA ASN A 252 1.87 -2.59 -14.00
C ASN A 252 1.66 -1.13 -13.57
N GLN A 253 2.23 -0.71 -12.44
CA GLN A 253 2.23 0.69 -12.00
C GLN A 253 2.90 1.60 -13.02
N ASP A 254 4.03 1.22 -13.59
CA ASP A 254 4.77 2.04 -14.56
C ASP A 254 3.90 2.42 -15.76
N LEU A 255 3.10 1.48 -16.27
CA LEU A 255 2.13 1.73 -17.34
C LEU A 255 1.04 2.71 -16.88
N ALA A 256 0.43 2.44 -15.74
CA ALA A 256 -0.69 3.22 -15.23
C ALA A 256 -0.27 4.66 -14.84
N PHE A 257 0.91 4.85 -14.25
CA PHE A 257 1.44 6.18 -13.96
C PHE A 257 1.77 6.98 -15.22
N ASN A 258 2.24 6.31 -16.27
CA ASN A 258 2.44 6.98 -17.56
C ASN A 258 1.12 7.48 -18.16
N ASP A 259 0.06 6.68 -18.08
CA ASP A 259 -1.27 7.10 -18.54
C ASP A 259 -1.80 8.27 -17.71
N ARG A 260 -1.59 8.28 -16.39
CA ARG A 260 -1.95 9.41 -15.54
C ARG A 260 -1.11 10.66 -15.83
N HIS A 261 0.17 10.51 -16.14
CA HIS A 261 1.01 11.62 -16.57
C HIS A 261 0.50 12.23 -17.89
N ARG A 262 0.13 11.39 -18.85
CA ARG A 262 -0.48 11.86 -20.10
C ARG A 262 -1.83 12.55 -19.87
N ALA A 263 -2.66 12.03 -18.95
CA ALA A 263 -3.90 12.70 -18.55
C ALA A 263 -3.64 14.09 -17.94
N PHE A 264 -2.59 14.25 -17.13
CA PHE A 264 -2.15 15.54 -16.62
C PHE A 264 -1.73 16.49 -17.75
N LEU A 265 -0.96 16.02 -18.74
CA LEU A 265 -0.54 16.84 -19.87
C LEU A 265 -1.71 17.24 -20.78
N ALA A 266 -2.69 16.35 -20.96
CA ALA A 266 -3.93 16.66 -21.66
C ALA A 266 -4.75 17.73 -20.92
N TRP A 267 -4.83 17.63 -19.59
CA TRP A 267 -5.47 18.64 -18.76
C TRP A 267 -4.78 20.01 -18.88
N ILE A 268 -3.43 20.06 -18.96
CA ILE A 268 -2.72 21.34 -19.26
C ILE A 268 -3.13 21.90 -20.62
N ALA A 269 -3.27 21.04 -21.65
CA ALA A 269 -3.67 21.45 -22.99
C ALA A 269 -5.11 22.02 -23.01
N GLU A 270 -6.02 21.45 -22.25
CA GLU A 270 -7.39 21.95 -22.07
C GLU A 270 -7.41 23.33 -21.38
N HIS A 271 -6.41 23.62 -20.57
CA HIS A 271 -6.27 24.87 -19.80
C HIS A 271 -5.18 25.82 -20.37
N ASP A 272 -4.99 25.82 -21.69
CA ASP A 272 -3.96 26.65 -22.34
C ASP A 272 -4.09 28.14 -22.03
N THR A 273 -5.30 28.64 -21.83
CA THR A 273 -5.53 30.04 -21.43
C THR A 273 -4.86 30.40 -20.10
N ALA A 274 -4.72 29.45 -19.19
CA ALA A 274 -4.06 29.64 -17.89
C ALA A 274 -2.54 29.44 -18.01
N TYR A 275 -2.10 28.39 -18.70
CA TYR A 275 -0.71 27.98 -18.69
C TYR A 275 0.10 28.45 -19.89
N GLY A 276 -0.52 28.73 -21.05
CA GLY A 276 0.15 29.16 -22.29
C GLY A 276 1.10 28.10 -22.84
N MET A 277 0.72 26.83 -22.71
CA MET A 277 1.55 25.69 -23.15
C MET A 277 1.14 25.13 -24.51
N GLY A 278 0.05 25.64 -25.10
CA GLY A 278 -0.57 25.12 -26.31
C GLY A 278 -1.62 24.07 -26.05
N THR A 279 -2.40 23.72 -27.08
CA THR A 279 -3.55 22.80 -26.99
C THR A 279 -3.23 21.39 -27.48
N ASP A 280 -1.95 21.07 -27.72
CA ASP A 280 -1.48 19.77 -28.20
C ASP A 280 -0.74 19.04 -27.09
N PRO A 281 -1.34 18.02 -26.48
CA PRO A 281 -0.73 17.28 -25.37
C PRO A 281 0.60 16.61 -25.72
N GLU A 282 0.77 16.16 -26.97
CA GLU A 282 2.02 15.50 -27.40
C GLU A 282 3.19 16.50 -27.44
N ARG A 283 2.92 17.76 -27.86
CA ARG A 283 3.94 18.83 -27.81
C ARG A 283 4.25 19.24 -26.38
N ILE A 284 3.27 19.19 -25.48
CA ILE A 284 3.49 19.46 -24.05
C ILE A 284 4.34 18.33 -23.44
N GLU A 285 4.07 17.07 -23.80
CA GLU A 285 4.90 15.92 -23.41
C GLU A 285 6.35 16.07 -23.87
N GLN A 286 6.57 16.44 -25.13
CA GLN A 286 7.91 16.72 -25.66
C GLN A 286 8.64 17.81 -24.87
N ARG A 287 7.95 18.87 -24.44
CA ARG A 287 8.54 19.93 -23.60
C ARG A 287 8.91 19.41 -22.22
N TRP A 288 8.09 18.52 -21.64
CA TRP A 288 8.39 17.91 -20.35
C TRP A 288 9.69 17.07 -20.43
N TYR A 289 9.84 16.22 -21.44
CA TYR A 289 11.08 15.45 -21.63
C TYR A 289 12.28 16.32 -22.02
N ALA A 290 12.07 17.43 -22.71
CA ALA A 290 13.13 18.40 -22.95
C ALA A 290 13.59 19.09 -21.65
N MET A 291 12.66 19.44 -20.76
CA MET A 291 12.96 19.93 -19.41
C MET A 291 13.77 18.90 -18.62
N ARG A 292 13.31 17.64 -18.58
CA ARG A 292 14.00 16.53 -17.91
C ARG A 292 15.46 16.40 -18.41
N THR A 293 15.66 16.41 -19.71
CA THR A 293 16.99 16.31 -20.33
C THR A 293 17.89 17.51 -19.99
N ALA A 294 17.31 18.71 -19.89
CA ALA A 294 18.06 19.90 -19.48
C ALA A 294 18.46 19.85 -18.01
N LEU A 295 17.56 19.40 -17.14
CA LEU A 295 17.79 19.28 -15.69
C LEU A 295 18.77 18.17 -15.34
N ALA A 296 18.87 17.11 -16.13
CA ALA A 296 19.92 16.10 -15.98
C ALA A 296 21.33 16.70 -16.14
N LYS A 297 21.47 17.75 -16.96
CA LYS A 297 22.74 18.44 -17.20
C LYS A 297 22.98 19.60 -16.24
N LYS A 298 21.93 20.31 -15.86
CA LYS A 298 21.98 21.49 -14.99
C LYS A 298 20.77 21.48 -14.05
N PRO A 299 20.91 20.94 -12.86
CA PRO A 299 19.82 20.87 -11.88
C PRO A 299 19.27 22.26 -11.52
N ALA A 300 17.93 22.39 -11.47
CA ALA A 300 17.25 23.59 -11.03
C ALA A 300 17.61 23.90 -9.57
N GLY A 301 18.03 25.14 -9.31
CA GLY A 301 18.47 25.57 -7.98
C GLY A 301 19.60 24.71 -7.37
N GLY A 302 20.30 23.88 -8.17
CA GLY A 302 21.27 22.90 -7.68
C GLY A 302 20.64 21.74 -6.89
N ARG A 303 19.31 21.56 -6.99
CA ARG A 303 18.52 20.60 -6.20
C ARG A 303 17.66 19.66 -7.05
N VAL A 304 17.08 20.13 -8.14
CA VAL A 304 16.16 19.33 -8.96
C VAL A 304 16.84 18.90 -10.25
N GLY A 305 17.42 17.71 -10.24
CA GLY A 305 17.91 17.00 -11.42
C GLY A 305 16.80 16.19 -12.09
N ALA A 306 17.15 15.24 -12.95
CA ALA A 306 16.18 14.41 -13.65
C ALA A 306 15.39 13.51 -12.70
N SER A 307 16.06 12.85 -11.76
CA SER A 307 15.43 11.96 -10.77
C SER A 307 14.52 12.74 -9.82
N GLU A 308 14.94 13.89 -9.35
CA GLU A 308 14.14 14.75 -8.48
C GLU A 308 12.93 15.35 -9.23
N LEU A 309 13.06 15.62 -10.52
CA LEU A 309 11.93 16.06 -11.35
C LEU A 309 10.85 14.97 -11.41
N GLU A 310 11.23 13.73 -11.67
CA GLU A 310 10.29 12.60 -11.71
C GLU A 310 9.60 12.45 -10.35
N ASP A 311 10.34 12.46 -9.23
CA ASP A 311 9.77 12.40 -7.89
C ASP A 311 8.78 13.54 -7.62
N THR A 312 9.02 14.73 -8.18
CA THR A 312 8.14 15.89 -8.04
C THR A 312 6.79 15.66 -8.73
N PHE A 313 6.80 14.99 -9.89
CA PHE A 313 5.58 14.82 -10.70
C PHE A 313 4.82 13.53 -10.43
N ILE A 314 5.45 12.52 -9.83
CA ILE A 314 4.80 11.25 -9.45
C ILE A 314 3.57 11.45 -8.53
N PRO A 315 3.58 12.32 -7.50
CA PRO A 315 2.42 12.62 -6.67
C PRO A 315 1.18 13.07 -7.45
N GLY A 316 1.35 13.73 -8.60
CA GLY A 316 0.26 14.06 -9.52
C GLY A 316 -0.44 12.84 -10.13
N GLY A 317 0.21 11.67 -10.15
CA GLY A 317 -0.38 10.40 -10.54
C GLY A 317 -1.27 9.80 -9.45
N TYR A 318 -0.98 10.09 -8.19
CA TYR A 318 -1.81 9.69 -7.04
C TYR A 318 -3.03 10.60 -6.86
N TYR A 319 -2.86 11.90 -7.05
CA TYR A 319 -3.91 12.88 -6.77
C TYR A 319 -3.88 14.07 -7.74
N ASN A 320 -4.94 14.21 -8.51
CA ASN A 320 -5.06 15.30 -9.49
C ASN A 320 -5.17 16.70 -8.86
N GLY A 321 -5.51 16.81 -7.58
CA GLY A 321 -5.49 18.08 -6.86
C GLY A 321 -4.12 18.77 -6.79
N TYR A 322 -3.03 18.05 -7.11
CA TYR A 322 -1.69 18.62 -7.25
C TYR A 322 -1.39 19.15 -8.67
N TRP A 323 -2.19 18.80 -9.67
CA TRP A 323 -1.97 19.19 -11.05
C TRP A 323 -1.83 20.70 -11.27
N PRO A 324 -2.66 21.57 -10.64
CA PRO A 324 -2.51 23.01 -10.81
C PRO A 324 -1.14 23.54 -10.39
N TYR A 325 -0.58 23.05 -9.29
CA TYR A 325 0.74 23.47 -8.79
C TYR A 325 1.88 22.96 -9.68
N LEU A 326 1.79 21.69 -10.09
CA LEU A 326 2.78 21.08 -11.00
C LEU A 326 2.77 21.75 -12.36
N ALA A 327 1.59 22.12 -12.88
CA ALA A 327 1.44 22.80 -14.15
C ALA A 327 2.00 24.24 -14.13
N GLU A 328 1.80 24.99 -13.04
CA GLU A 328 2.42 26.31 -12.87
C GLU A 328 3.95 26.23 -12.92
N ALA A 329 4.54 25.32 -12.13
CA ALA A 329 5.98 25.14 -12.11
C ALA A 329 6.53 24.70 -13.47
N PHE A 330 5.86 23.77 -14.14
CA PHE A 330 6.24 23.34 -15.48
C PHE A 330 6.12 24.47 -16.51
N ALA A 331 5.03 25.21 -16.52
CA ALA A 331 4.82 26.33 -17.44
C ALA A 331 5.83 27.45 -17.21
N ALA A 332 6.17 27.80 -15.97
CA ALA A 332 7.18 28.80 -15.63
C ALA A 332 8.54 28.40 -16.22
N TYR A 333 8.97 27.16 -15.99
CA TYR A 333 10.20 26.65 -16.55
C TYR A 333 10.17 26.64 -18.11
N ALA A 334 9.13 26.08 -18.71
CA ALA A 334 9.06 25.88 -20.15
C ALA A 334 8.98 27.20 -20.97
N LYS A 335 8.41 28.27 -20.37
CA LYS A 335 8.25 29.56 -21.03
C LYS A 335 9.41 30.54 -20.82
N SER A 336 9.99 30.53 -19.62
CA SER A 336 10.99 31.55 -19.24
C SER A 336 12.28 30.96 -18.67
N GLY A 337 12.36 29.65 -18.47
CA GLY A 337 13.48 29.01 -17.76
C GLY A 337 13.51 29.32 -16.27
N ASP A 338 12.38 29.80 -15.70
CA ASP A 338 12.27 30.08 -14.27
C ASP A 338 12.26 28.75 -13.50
N THR A 339 13.23 28.59 -12.60
CA THR A 339 13.43 27.37 -11.81
C THR A 339 12.83 27.45 -10.41
N ASP A 340 12.50 28.63 -9.91
CA ASP A 340 12.09 28.82 -8.52
C ASP A 340 10.77 28.07 -8.18
N PRO A 341 9.71 28.15 -9.02
CA PRO A 341 8.49 27.37 -8.76
C PRO A 341 8.73 25.85 -8.82
N LEU A 342 9.68 25.40 -9.66
CA LEU A 342 10.01 23.98 -9.75
C LEU A 342 10.71 23.46 -8.49
N VAL A 343 11.61 24.27 -7.91
CA VAL A 343 12.25 23.96 -6.64
C VAL A 343 11.21 23.95 -5.50
N GLU A 344 10.29 24.91 -5.49
CA GLU A 344 9.23 24.97 -4.48
C GLU A 344 8.32 23.73 -4.50
N VAL A 345 7.85 23.30 -5.68
CA VAL A 345 7.02 22.10 -5.78
C VAL A 345 7.80 20.82 -5.47
N TYR A 346 9.11 20.77 -5.77
CA TYR A 346 9.97 19.67 -5.33
C TYR A 346 10.03 19.58 -3.80
N GLU A 347 10.28 20.69 -3.12
CA GLU A 347 10.34 20.73 -1.65
C GLU A 347 8.99 20.32 -1.00
N ASN A 348 7.88 20.58 -1.68
CA ASN A 348 6.55 20.27 -1.17
C ASN A 348 6.06 18.85 -1.52
N PHE A 349 6.50 18.27 -2.64
CA PHE A 349 5.92 17.03 -3.18
C PHE A 349 6.94 15.94 -3.49
N GLY A 350 8.20 16.27 -3.73
CA GLY A 350 9.22 15.30 -4.16
C GLY A 350 10.31 15.02 -3.13
N ALA A 351 10.58 15.97 -2.24
CA ALA A 351 11.62 15.82 -1.23
C ALA A 351 11.18 14.93 -0.07
N LEU A 352 12.04 14.03 0.38
CA LEU A 352 11.79 13.19 1.54
C LEU A 352 12.45 13.77 2.79
N ASP A 353 11.69 13.80 3.88
CA ASP A 353 12.21 14.05 5.22
C ASP A 353 12.57 12.73 5.95
N ALA A 354 12.96 12.81 7.20
CA ALA A 354 13.29 11.64 8.01
C ALA A 354 12.10 10.65 8.18
N SER A 355 10.86 11.13 8.10
CA SER A 355 9.66 10.28 8.13
C SER A 355 9.50 9.53 6.82
N GLY A 356 9.69 10.22 5.69
CA GLY A 356 9.69 9.59 4.38
C GLY A 356 10.79 8.55 4.21
N GLU A 357 12.01 8.83 4.70
CA GLU A 357 13.11 7.83 4.70
C GLU A 357 12.82 6.61 5.59
N ASN A 358 12.12 6.81 6.73
CA ASN A 358 11.62 5.69 7.53
C ASN A 358 10.58 4.89 6.72
N GLY A 359 9.62 5.57 6.11
CA GLY A 359 8.63 4.94 5.24
C GLY A 359 9.27 4.10 4.15
N TYR A 360 10.26 4.64 3.42
CA TYR A 360 11.00 3.91 2.40
C TYR A 360 11.76 2.70 2.94
N SER A 361 12.38 2.83 4.12
CA SER A 361 13.07 1.69 4.76
C SER A 361 12.13 0.54 5.07
N VAL A 362 10.92 0.84 5.53
CA VAL A 362 9.88 -0.17 5.80
C VAL A 362 9.28 -0.69 4.51
N TYR A 363 8.99 0.19 3.53
CA TYR A 363 8.51 -0.20 2.21
C TYR A 363 9.42 -1.27 1.60
N THR A 364 10.71 -0.97 1.51
CA THR A 364 11.69 -1.89 0.92
C THR A 364 11.77 -3.19 1.72
N ALA A 365 11.81 -3.12 3.07
CA ALA A 365 11.89 -4.31 3.92
C ALA A 365 10.67 -5.24 3.72
N VAL A 366 9.46 -4.69 3.64
CA VAL A 366 8.22 -5.47 3.43
C VAL A 366 8.19 -6.06 2.02
N GLN A 367 8.40 -5.24 1.00
CA GLN A 367 8.33 -5.64 -0.40
C GLN A 367 9.34 -6.75 -0.73
N CYS A 368 10.59 -6.56 -0.33
CA CYS A 368 11.65 -7.54 -0.57
C CYS A 368 11.48 -8.84 0.25
N ARG A 369 10.73 -8.77 1.36
CA ARG A 369 10.50 -9.91 2.24
C ARG A 369 9.25 -10.71 1.88
N ASP A 370 8.17 -10.06 1.46
CA ASP A 370 6.88 -10.70 1.18
C ASP A 370 6.90 -11.60 -0.05
N ALA A 371 7.68 -11.24 -1.06
CA ALA A 371 7.79 -11.97 -2.32
C ALA A 371 9.23 -12.07 -2.81
N ALA A 372 9.51 -13.06 -3.65
CA ALA A 372 10.81 -13.19 -4.30
C ALA A 372 10.91 -12.22 -5.48
N TRP A 373 11.91 -11.34 -5.44
CA TRP A 373 12.27 -10.46 -6.54
C TRP A 373 13.37 -11.09 -7.41
N PRO A 374 13.43 -10.78 -8.72
CA PRO A 374 14.53 -11.25 -9.55
C PRO A 374 15.89 -10.79 -8.99
N ARG A 375 16.85 -11.70 -8.91
CA ARG A 375 18.23 -11.39 -8.50
C ARG A 375 19.16 -11.20 -9.70
N ASP A 376 18.71 -11.59 -10.88
CA ASP A 376 19.39 -11.39 -12.15
C ASP A 376 19.07 -9.99 -12.68
N TRP A 377 20.09 -9.14 -12.74
CA TRP A 377 19.95 -7.76 -13.21
C TRP A 377 19.63 -7.68 -14.71
N ASP A 378 20.04 -8.66 -15.51
CA ASP A 378 19.72 -8.67 -16.95
C ASP A 378 18.19 -8.82 -17.16
N LYS A 379 17.48 -9.52 -16.26
CA LYS A 379 16.03 -9.57 -16.28
C LYS A 379 15.42 -8.18 -15.99
N TRP A 380 15.88 -7.48 -14.96
CA TRP A 380 15.41 -6.12 -14.66
C TRP A 380 15.63 -5.20 -15.85
N ARG A 381 16.83 -5.25 -16.42
CA ARG A 381 17.19 -4.42 -17.58
C ARG A 381 16.29 -4.72 -18.77
N GLY A 382 16.08 -6.00 -19.10
CA GLY A 382 15.25 -6.42 -20.23
C GLY A 382 13.79 -6.01 -20.09
N ASP A 383 13.18 -6.31 -18.93
CA ASP A 383 11.77 -5.99 -18.66
C ASP A 383 11.53 -4.47 -18.73
N ASN A 384 12.38 -3.69 -18.08
CA ASN A 384 12.17 -2.26 -17.91
C ASN A 384 12.53 -1.42 -19.15
N TRP A 385 13.51 -1.81 -19.97
CA TRP A 385 13.70 -1.18 -21.27
C TRP A 385 12.52 -1.45 -22.21
N GLY A 386 11.95 -2.66 -22.18
CA GLY A 386 10.74 -2.99 -22.95
C GLY A 386 9.51 -2.20 -22.52
N LEU A 387 9.40 -1.82 -21.22
CA LEU A 387 8.37 -0.92 -20.73
C LEU A 387 8.65 0.54 -21.06
N TYR A 388 9.89 1.00 -20.91
CA TYR A 388 10.30 2.38 -21.16
C TYR A 388 9.96 2.85 -22.57
N GLU A 389 10.03 1.97 -23.57
CA GLU A 389 9.62 2.30 -24.94
C GLU A 389 8.15 2.73 -25.05
N LYS A 390 7.28 2.28 -24.13
CA LYS A 390 5.83 2.51 -24.13
C LYS A 390 5.39 3.53 -23.07
N ALA A 391 6.08 3.54 -21.95
CA ALA A 391 5.70 4.25 -20.73
C ALA A 391 6.93 4.90 -20.05
N PRO A 392 7.57 5.90 -20.70
CA PRO A 392 8.88 6.40 -20.24
C PRO A 392 8.83 7.23 -18.94
N PHE A 393 7.66 7.60 -18.44
CA PHE A 393 7.52 8.61 -17.37
C PHE A 393 8.30 8.28 -16.10
N MET A 394 8.12 7.06 -15.54
CA MET A 394 8.75 6.75 -14.26
C MET A 394 9.45 5.38 -14.19
N VAL A 395 9.48 4.61 -15.28
CA VAL A 395 9.99 3.22 -15.25
C VAL A 395 11.35 3.13 -14.57
N TRP A 396 12.35 3.87 -15.02
CA TRP A 396 13.69 3.78 -14.44
C TRP A 396 13.80 4.39 -13.04
N ASN A 397 13.00 5.40 -12.73
CA ASN A 397 12.92 5.89 -11.36
C ASN A 397 12.35 4.81 -10.42
N ASN A 398 11.28 4.11 -10.84
CA ASN A 398 10.66 3.02 -10.08
C ASN A 398 11.60 1.79 -9.96
N VAL A 399 12.37 1.50 -11.01
CA VAL A 399 13.42 0.47 -10.94
C VAL A 399 14.39 0.75 -9.79
N TRP A 400 14.94 1.95 -9.72
CA TRP A 400 15.92 2.30 -8.68
C TRP A 400 15.32 2.37 -7.29
N TYR A 401 14.05 2.72 -7.19
CA TYR A 401 13.31 2.68 -5.94
C TYR A 401 13.19 1.25 -5.39
N ASN A 402 13.03 0.25 -6.26
CA ASN A 402 12.86 -1.15 -5.90
C ASN A 402 14.13 -2.01 -6.03
N ALA A 403 15.17 -1.52 -6.70
CA ALA A 403 16.42 -2.25 -6.94
C ALA A 403 17.10 -2.84 -5.69
N PRO A 404 16.99 -2.26 -4.48
CA PRO A 404 17.51 -2.90 -3.27
C PRO A 404 17.01 -4.33 -3.06
N CYS A 405 15.82 -4.69 -3.59
CA CYS A 405 15.27 -6.05 -3.49
C CYS A 405 16.09 -7.09 -4.26
N ALA A 406 16.83 -6.70 -5.30
CA ALA A 406 17.72 -7.62 -6.03
C ALA A 406 18.85 -8.17 -5.16
N SER A 407 19.31 -7.41 -4.16
CA SER A 407 20.40 -7.76 -3.24
C SER A 407 19.97 -7.83 -1.77
N TRP A 408 18.64 -7.87 -1.50
CA TRP A 408 18.13 -7.82 -0.13
C TRP A 408 18.68 -8.93 0.75
N PRO A 409 19.11 -8.63 2.01
CA PRO A 409 19.88 -9.56 2.85
C PRO A 409 19.05 -10.67 3.48
N THR A 410 17.72 -10.59 3.45
CA THR A 410 16.85 -11.64 4.00
C THR A 410 16.19 -12.46 2.90
N SER A 411 15.90 -13.74 3.18
CA SER A 411 15.16 -14.59 2.23
C SER A 411 13.71 -14.15 2.10
N ALA A 412 13.20 -14.14 0.89
CA ALA A 412 11.80 -13.86 0.61
C ALA A 412 10.86 -14.93 1.19
N ARG A 413 9.62 -14.53 1.48
CA ARG A 413 8.50 -15.43 1.77
C ARG A 413 7.78 -15.81 0.48
N ARG A 414 6.83 -16.71 0.59
CA ARG A 414 5.79 -16.86 -0.44
C ARG A 414 4.67 -15.86 -0.16
N PRO A 415 4.16 -15.15 -1.17
CA PRO A 415 2.94 -14.36 -1.04
C PRO A 415 1.79 -15.20 -0.46
N VAL A 416 0.93 -14.55 0.30
CA VAL A 416 -0.23 -15.23 0.89
C VAL A 416 -1.33 -15.34 -0.16
N ASP A 417 -1.82 -16.56 -0.39
CA ASP A 417 -3.07 -16.73 -1.13
C ASP A 417 -4.23 -16.17 -0.29
N VAL A 418 -4.74 -15.01 -0.68
CA VAL A 418 -5.81 -14.31 0.04
C VAL A 418 -7.21 -14.82 -0.28
N ALA A 419 -7.37 -15.78 -1.20
CA ALA A 419 -8.67 -16.36 -1.55
C ALA A 419 -9.43 -16.80 -0.29
N ASN A 420 -10.65 -16.29 -0.09
CA ASN A 420 -11.42 -16.50 1.12
C ASN A 420 -12.92 -16.52 0.84
N SER A 421 -13.60 -17.57 1.32
CA SER A 421 -15.05 -17.75 1.23
C SER A 421 -15.76 -17.61 2.59
N ASP A 422 -15.02 -17.47 3.67
CA ASP A 422 -15.53 -17.54 5.04
C ASP A 422 -15.68 -16.16 5.69
N LEU A 423 -15.46 -15.10 4.90
CA LEU A 423 -15.58 -13.72 5.37
C LEU A 423 -17.04 -13.26 5.39
N PRO A 424 -17.42 -12.37 6.32
CA PRO A 424 -18.58 -11.51 6.10
C PRO A 424 -18.37 -10.69 4.82
N PRO A 425 -19.45 -10.19 4.20
CA PRO A 425 -19.31 -9.35 3.01
C PRO A 425 -18.30 -8.23 3.24
N ALA A 426 -17.30 -8.11 2.36
CA ALA A 426 -16.33 -7.04 2.34
C ALA A 426 -16.76 -5.95 1.35
N LEU A 427 -16.32 -4.72 1.54
CA LEU A 427 -16.59 -3.60 0.63
C LEU A 427 -15.28 -3.08 0.05
N LEU A 428 -15.17 -3.17 -1.28
CA LEU A 428 -14.02 -2.73 -2.06
C LEU A 428 -14.36 -1.45 -2.81
N PHE A 429 -13.44 -0.49 -2.84
CA PHE A 429 -13.54 0.74 -3.62
C PHE A 429 -12.35 0.86 -4.55
N GLN A 430 -12.61 1.27 -5.82
CA GLN A 430 -11.57 1.39 -6.82
C GLN A 430 -11.89 2.45 -7.87
N ALA A 431 -10.95 3.34 -8.16
CA ALA A 431 -11.03 4.22 -9.32
C ALA A 431 -10.55 3.48 -10.58
N THR A 432 -11.17 3.76 -11.73
CA THR A 432 -10.81 3.08 -13.00
C THR A 432 -9.44 3.48 -13.52
N GLY A 433 -8.94 4.67 -13.18
CA GLY A 433 -7.64 5.20 -13.59
C GLY A 433 -6.64 5.35 -12.43
N ASP A 434 -6.80 4.60 -11.33
CA ASP A 434 -5.81 4.57 -10.24
C ASP A 434 -4.49 4.01 -10.76
N ALA A 435 -3.43 4.80 -10.65
CA ALA A 435 -2.11 4.41 -11.14
C ALA A 435 -1.32 3.58 -10.12
N ALA A 436 -1.51 3.83 -8.83
CA ALA A 436 -0.76 3.15 -7.78
C ALA A 436 -1.26 1.73 -7.51
N THR A 437 -2.57 1.53 -7.67
CA THR A 437 -3.22 0.21 -7.61
C THR A 437 -4.15 0.08 -8.81
N PRO A 438 -3.65 -0.41 -9.95
CA PRO A 438 -4.43 -0.49 -11.18
C PRO A 438 -5.71 -1.30 -11.02
N TYR A 439 -6.77 -0.89 -11.73
CA TYR A 439 -8.14 -1.38 -11.63
C TYR A 439 -8.27 -2.92 -11.62
N GLU A 440 -7.49 -3.60 -12.45
CA GLU A 440 -7.53 -5.06 -12.58
C GLU A 440 -7.17 -5.79 -11.27
N GLY A 441 -6.34 -5.17 -10.43
CA GLY A 441 -6.01 -5.69 -9.10
C GLY A 441 -7.25 -5.76 -8.19
N ALA A 442 -8.12 -4.75 -8.22
CA ALA A 442 -9.37 -4.75 -7.47
C ALA A 442 -10.37 -5.79 -7.98
N VAL A 443 -10.45 -5.96 -9.30
CA VAL A 443 -11.28 -7.01 -9.94
C VAL A 443 -10.81 -8.39 -9.48
N THR A 444 -9.50 -8.63 -9.45
CA THR A 444 -8.92 -9.89 -8.97
C THR A 444 -9.21 -10.09 -7.47
N ALA A 445 -9.00 -9.07 -6.64
CA ALA A 445 -9.31 -9.15 -5.22
C ALA A 445 -10.79 -9.44 -4.96
N HIS A 446 -11.69 -8.80 -5.72
CA HIS A 446 -13.14 -9.06 -5.64
C HIS A 446 -13.51 -10.52 -5.96
N ARG A 447 -12.87 -11.12 -6.96
CA ARG A 447 -13.05 -12.54 -7.30
C ARG A 447 -12.55 -13.48 -6.19
N LEU A 448 -11.44 -13.14 -5.56
CA LEU A 448 -10.81 -13.96 -4.50
C LEU A 448 -11.51 -13.84 -3.16
N LEU A 449 -12.03 -12.65 -2.81
CA LEU A 449 -12.77 -12.40 -1.58
C LEU A 449 -14.27 -12.62 -1.83
N ARG A 450 -14.69 -13.89 -1.84
CA ARG A 450 -16.07 -14.26 -2.18
C ARG A 450 -17.09 -13.57 -1.28
N GLY A 451 -18.13 -13.00 -1.90
CA GLY A 451 -19.17 -12.27 -1.19
C GLY A 451 -18.81 -10.81 -0.88
N SER A 452 -17.66 -10.33 -1.34
CA SER A 452 -17.38 -8.90 -1.35
C SER A 452 -18.28 -8.15 -2.35
N ALA A 453 -18.34 -6.84 -2.20
CA ALA A 453 -18.94 -5.94 -3.19
C ALA A 453 -17.88 -4.96 -3.68
N LEU A 454 -17.81 -4.72 -4.99
CA LEU A 454 -16.90 -3.78 -5.65
C LEU A 454 -17.69 -2.51 -6.06
N VAL A 455 -17.29 -1.38 -5.52
CA VAL A 455 -17.79 -0.04 -5.89
C VAL A 455 -16.71 0.66 -6.69
N VAL A 456 -17.06 1.07 -7.90
CA VAL A 456 -16.11 1.67 -8.85
C VAL A 456 -16.38 3.16 -8.99
N GLU A 457 -15.33 3.98 -8.94
CA GLU A 457 -15.34 5.37 -9.39
C GLU A 457 -14.96 5.41 -10.87
N GLU A 458 -15.96 5.54 -11.73
CA GLU A 458 -15.77 5.57 -13.19
C GLU A 458 -15.22 6.92 -13.64
N GLY A 459 -14.17 6.89 -14.46
CA GLY A 459 -13.48 8.09 -14.94
C GLY A 459 -12.57 8.75 -13.89
N GLY A 460 -12.53 8.24 -12.66
CA GLY A 460 -11.63 8.68 -11.61
C GLY A 460 -10.21 8.12 -11.78
N GLY A 461 -9.23 8.84 -11.25
CA GLY A 461 -7.84 8.42 -11.29
C GLY A 461 -7.08 8.80 -10.01
N ASN A 462 -7.78 9.17 -8.97
CA ASN A 462 -7.18 9.41 -7.66
C ASN A 462 -7.00 8.10 -6.91
N HIS A 463 -5.93 8.02 -6.13
CA HIS A 463 -5.63 6.91 -5.25
C HIS A 463 -6.14 7.21 -3.83
N GLY A 464 -7.01 6.34 -3.26
CA GLY A 464 -7.73 6.64 -2.02
C GLY A 464 -8.93 7.53 -2.29
N ILE A 465 -10.08 6.92 -2.62
CA ILE A 465 -11.23 7.64 -3.16
C ILE A 465 -12.35 7.88 -2.15
N THR A 466 -12.43 7.09 -1.08
CA THR A 466 -13.42 7.31 -0.01
C THR A 466 -12.96 8.39 0.97
N LEU A 467 -13.90 9.09 1.57
CA LEU A 467 -13.68 10.23 2.47
C LEU A 467 -12.92 11.40 1.83
N SER A 468 -12.87 11.42 0.49
CA SER A 468 -12.23 12.47 -0.32
C SER A 468 -13.21 13.52 -0.85
N GLY A 469 -14.51 13.35 -0.57
CA GLY A 469 -15.58 14.30 -0.94
C GLY A 469 -16.55 13.78 -2.01
N ASN A 470 -16.39 12.55 -2.51
CA ASN A 470 -17.37 11.92 -3.39
C ASN A 470 -18.52 11.31 -2.56
N SER A 471 -19.64 12.02 -2.46
CA SER A 471 -20.80 11.60 -1.66
C SER A 471 -21.35 10.22 -2.04
N CYS A 472 -21.29 9.85 -3.33
CA CYS A 472 -21.73 8.54 -3.80
C CYS A 472 -20.91 7.39 -3.19
N LEU A 473 -19.60 7.57 -3.02
CA LEU A 473 -18.71 6.61 -2.37
C LEU A 473 -18.89 6.65 -0.85
N ASP A 474 -18.90 7.87 -0.27
CA ASP A 474 -18.91 8.09 1.17
C ASP A 474 -20.22 7.60 1.80
N GLU A 475 -21.37 7.74 1.12
CA GLU A 475 -22.66 7.20 1.56
C GLU A 475 -22.67 5.67 1.61
N ARG A 476 -22.04 4.98 0.63
CA ARG A 476 -21.90 3.51 0.64
C ARG A 476 -20.99 3.02 1.75
N LEU A 477 -19.87 3.70 1.95
CA LEU A 477 -18.98 3.44 3.08
C LEU A 477 -19.71 3.60 4.41
N ALA A 478 -20.44 4.70 4.58
CA ALA A 478 -21.20 5.00 5.79
C ALA A 478 -22.30 3.97 6.06
N ALA A 479 -23.07 3.56 5.06
CA ALA A 479 -24.09 2.52 5.17
C ALA A 479 -23.48 1.18 5.59
N TYR A 480 -22.40 0.78 4.92
CA TYR A 480 -21.69 -0.46 5.28
C TYR A 480 -21.16 -0.43 6.71
N LEU A 481 -20.56 0.68 7.15
CA LEU A 481 -20.10 0.82 8.53
C LEU A 481 -21.28 0.90 9.53
N ALA A 482 -22.41 1.49 9.18
CA ALA A 482 -23.57 1.59 10.06
C ALA A 482 -24.22 0.23 10.34
N ASP A 483 -24.57 -0.52 9.31
CA ASP A 483 -25.35 -1.75 9.44
C ASP A 483 -24.83 -2.97 8.65
N GLY A 484 -23.78 -2.81 7.83
CA GLY A 484 -23.21 -3.87 6.99
C GLY A 484 -23.84 -3.97 5.60
N THR A 485 -24.63 -2.99 5.19
CA THR A 485 -25.23 -2.96 3.86
C THR A 485 -24.16 -2.85 2.79
N VAL A 486 -24.14 -3.79 1.86
CA VAL A 486 -23.30 -3.76 0.66
C VAL A 486 -24.20 -3.60 -0.57
N PRO A 487 -23.75 -2.87 -1.61
CA PRO A 487 -24.47 -2.85 -2.88
C PRO A 487 -24.55 -4.27 -3.46
N ARG A 488 -25.64 -4.55 -4.16
CA ARG A 488 -25.80 -5.81 -4.89
C ARG A 488 -26.04 -5.44 -6.34
N GLY A 489 -25.23 -5.94 -7.24
CA GLY A 489 -25.42 -5.77 -8.67
C GLY A 489 -26.81 -6.23 -9.09
N ALA A 490 -27.44 -5.52 -9.99
CA ALA A 490 -28.76 -5.83 -10.54
C ALA A 490 -28.67 -7.08 -11.44
N GLY A 491 -28.65 -8.27 -10.83
CA GLY A 491 -28.68 -9.52 -11.59
C GLY A 491 -27.66 -10.58 -11.15
N GLY A 492 -27.01 -10.44 -9.98
CA GLY A 492 -25.94 -11.34 -9.56
C GLY A 492 -24.74 -11.14 -10.50
N ALA A 493 -23.99 -10.09 -10.23
CA ALA A 493 -22.83 -9.71 -11.03
C ALA A 493 -21.97 -10.94 -11.35
N SER A 494 -21.62 -11.13 -12.59
CA SER A 494 -20.62 -12.12 -12.98
C SER A 494 -19.33 -11.78 -12.22
N ALA A 495 -18.61 -12.81 -11.75
CA ALA A 495 -17.42 -12.60 -10.94
C ALA A 495 -16.45 -11.64 -11.66
N GLY A 496 -16.32 -10.41 -11.15
CA GLY A 496 -15.43 -9.39 -11.69
C GLY A 496 -16.10 -8.15 -12.27
N GLU A 497 -17.45 -8.07 -12.31
CA GLU A 497 -18.16 -6.83 -12.63
C GLU A 497 -18.41 -6.01 -11.35
N PRO A 498 -18.46 -4.66 -11.44
CA PRO A 498 -18.75 -3.82 -10.28
C PRO A 498 -20.19 -3.99 -9.79
N ASP A 499 -20.39 -4.05 -8.48
CA ASP A 499 -21.72 -4.07 -7.86
C ASP A 499 -22.39 -2.70 -7.82
N ALA A 500 -21.58 -1.63 -7.87
CA ALA A 500 -22.06 -0.26 -7.99
C ALA A 500 -21.01 0.62 -8.67
N VAL A 501 -21.51 1.65 -9.34
CA VAL A 501 -20.67 2.65 -10.03
C VAL A 501 -21.03 4.04 -9.50
N CYS A 502 -20.01 4.85 -9.25
CA CYS A 502 -20.10 6.27 -8.93
C CYS A 502 -19.32 7.05 -9.99
N ALA A 503 -19.81 8.18 -10.43
CA ALA A 503 -19.05 9.07 -11.30
C ALA A 503 -17.90 9.72 -10.50
N ALA A 504 -16.77 9.96 -11.17
CA ALA A 504 -15.67 10.71 -10.58
C ALA A 504 -16.06 12.16 -10.25
N LEU A 505 -15.35 12.75 -9.30
CA LEU A 505 -15.41 14.19 -9.07
C LEU A 505 -14.88 14.96 -10.29
N PRO A 506 -15.34 16.19 -10.53
CA PRO A 506 -14.74 17.06 -11.56
C PRO A 506 -13.23 17.19 -11.38
N GLN A 507 -12.53 17.35 -12.50
CA GLN A 507 -11.10 17.64 -12.46
C GLN A 507 -10.84 18.99 -11.78
N PRO A 508 -9.63 19.22 -11.21
CA PRO A 508 -9.31 20.48 -10.58
C PRO A 508 -9.28 21.61 -11.61
N GLU A 509 -9.66 22.81 -11.17
CA GLU A 509 -9.47 24.03 -11.95
C GLU A 509 -8.03 24.56 -11.79
N PRO A 510 -7.48 25.29 -12.78
CA PRO A 510 -6.23 26.02 -12.63
C PRO A 510 -6.23 26.94 -11.42
N LEU A 511 -5.05 27.20 -10.84
CA LEU A 511 -4.92 28.17 -9.75
C LEU A 511 -5.32 29.54 -10.27
N GLU A 512 -6.50 30.02 -9.91
CA GLU A 512 -6.77 31.44 -10.02
C GLU A 512 -5.92 32.18 -8.99
N SER A 513 -5.47 33.37 -9.32
CA SER A 513 -4.50 34.16 -8.55
C SER A 513 -4.88 34.42 -7.09
N LYS A 514 -5.98 33.88 -6.57
CA LYS A 514 -6.44 34.03 -5.16
C LYS A 514 -7.31 32.93 -4.55
N ALA A 515 -7.76 31.88 -5.24
CA ALA A 515 -8.67 30.92 -4.64
C ALA A 515 -8.74 29.55 -5.33
N ALA A 516 -7.68 28.76 -5.28
CA ALA A 516 -7.83 27.33 -5.59
C ALA A 516 -8.33 26.59 -4.36
N SER A 517 -9.61 26.29 -4.28
CA SER A 517 -10.15 25.35 -3.31
C SER A 517 -10.09 23.93 -3.86
N THR A 518 -8.90 23.30 -3.84
CA THR A 518 -8.87 21.84 -3.82
C THR A 518 -9.69 21.39 -2.61
N SER A 519 -10.49 20.30 -2.77
CA SER A 519 -11.24 19.77 -1.63
C SER A 519 -10.28 19.59 -0.46
N ALA A 520 -10.47 20.35 0.61
CA ALA A 520 -9.58 20.31 1.79
C ALA A 520 -9.48 18.90 2.38
N ARG A 521 -10.55 18.08 2.25
CA ARG A 521 -10.59 16.68 2.68
C ARG A 521 -9.73 15.80 1.79
N GLY A 522 -9.85 15.91 0.48
CA GLY A 522 -9.02 15.15 -0.47
C GLY A 522 -7.53 15.43 -0.26
N SER A 523 -7.13 16.70 -0.19
CA SER A 523 -5.75 17.09 0.08
C SER A 523 -5.21 16.55 1.43
N THR A 524 -6.04 16.52 2.48
CA THR A 524 -5.63 15.97 3.78
C THR A 524 -5.47 14.45 3.70
N LEU A 525 -6.43 13.74 3.09
CA LEU A 525 -6.33 12.29 2.91
C LEU A 525 -5.04 11.92 2.19
N HIS A 526 -4.77 12.55 1.05
CA HIS A 526 -3.60 12.21 0.23
C HIS A 526 -2.26 12.48 0.93
N ARG A 527 -2.18 13.51 1.78
CA ARG A 527 -1.01 13.72 2.65
C ARG A 527 -0.84 12.61 3.68
N LEU A 528 -1.94 12.03 4.19
CA LEU A 528 -1.90 10.95 5.17
C LEU A 528 -1.60 9.58 4.55
N LEU A 529 -1.97 9.36 3.29
CA LEU A 529 -1.67 8.12 2.59
C LEU A 529 -0.18 7.99 2.26
N GLY A 530 0.56 9.08 2.22
CA GLY A 530 2.00 9.11 1.95
C GLY A 530 2.31 8.58 0.55
N PHE A 531 2.56 9.47 -0.40
CA PHE A 531 2.92 9.06 -1.76
C PHE A 531 4.37 8.61 -1.80
N ARG A 532 4.63 7.33 -2.09
CA ARG A 532 5.98 6.80 -2.19
C ARG A 532 6.90 7.11 -1.00
N HIS A 533 6.32 7.18 0.19
CA HIS A 533 7.09 7.45 1.40
C HIS A 533 7.09 6.24 2.31
#